data_3919c2e22914b0c5f2a8419289da8ea3
#
_entry.id   3919c2e22914b0c5f2a8419289da8ea3
#
_cell.length_a   1.000
_cell.length_b   1.000
_cell.length_c   1.000
_cell.angle_alpha   90.00
_cell.angle_beta   90.00
_cell.angle_gamma   90.00
#
_symmetry.space_group_name_H-M   'P 1'
#
loop_
_entity.id
_entity.type
_entity.pdbx_description
1 polymer ?
#
loop_
_entity_poly.entity_id
_entity_poly.type
_entity_poly.pdbx_seq_one_letter_code
_entity_poly.pdbx_strand_id
1 'polypeptide(L)'
;MSKEQAELRRWLEEVTDPELSAELLSIRNEEKEVHERFYRSLEFGTGGLRGELGAGTNRMNIYTVRQATQGFAAYLLTQDEKPSAAISYDSRHKSDVFARETARVLAANGIKVYLYPHLMPTPALSFAVLDQHCTGGVMVTASHNPARYNGYKAYAADGAQISGEVAAAVSAEIERTDIFDDIKLVDFDEALAAGTIQYIDDALIERYYAAVMAQALRPELGKAAGLRLVYTPLNGSGLVPVMTVLKRMGHTDITVVPEQEQPNGDFPTCPYPNPEILEAMQLGLNLCEKLGADLLLATDPDSDRVGTAVLQNGTPRLISGNEMGALLLDYICRTRLELHKMPKNPVAVRSIVSTTMTDAIAAHYGVEMRQVLTGFKYIGEQIAHLEAEGHPERFIFGFEESYGYLAGGYVRDKDAVVASMLICEMAAWYKGQGKNLGEALDDLYAQYGFYFNKVDSYTFPGSDGMAKMAALMETLRTELPIAIASRPVTGHTDYEAGKRYEDGEGETPTGLPASNVMEFRLGKEGSLVARPSGTEPKLKFYYSLRAADRPTAEKAYGEIKASVEDWLGL
;
A
#
# COMPACT_ATOMS: atom_id res chain seq x y z
N MET A 1 11.46 -34.65 -22.43
CA MET A 1 10.60 -33.48 -22.42
C MET A 1 10.76 -32.86 -21.06
N SER A 2 11.11 -31.57 -20.96
CA SER A 2 11.23 -30.89 -19.67
C SER A 2 9.85 -30.73 -19.01
N LYS A 3 9.80 -30.40 -17.73
CA LYS A 3 8.54 -30.13 -17.00
C LYS A 3 7.78 -28.97 -17.66
N GLU A 4 8.49 -27.91 -18.04
CA GLU A 4 7.93 -26.74 -18.70
C GLU A 4 7.32 -27.06 -20.06
N GLN A 5 7.96 -27.95 -20.84
CA GLN A 5 7.45 -28.38 -22.14
C GLN A 5 6.20 -29.26 -22.00
N ALA A 6 6.10 -30.05 -20.94
CA ALA A 6 4.91 -30.84 -20.65
C ALA A 6 3.74 -29.94 -20.25
N GLU A 7 4.03 -28.93 -19.43
CA GLU A 7 3.02 -27.97 -18.99
C GLU A 7 2.53 -27.09 -20.16
N LEU A 8 3.44 -26.59 -21.02
CA LEU A 8 3.07 -25.86 -22.23
C LEU A 8 2.14 -26.69 -23.12
N ARG A 9 2.41 -28.01 -23.29
CA ARG A 9 1.53 -28.87 -24.09
C ARG A 9 0.14 -28.94 -23.49
N ARG A 10 0.02 -29.14 -22.17
CA ARG A 10 -1.25 -29.15 -21.48
C ARG A 10 -2.02 -27.83 -21.68
N TRP A 11 -1.33 -26.71 -21.54
CA TRP A 11 -1.92 -25.40 -21.78
C TRP A 11 -2.41 -25.20 -23.23
N LEU A 12 -1.68 -25.71 -24.21
CA LEU A 12 -2.10 -25.67 -25.62
C LEU A 12 -3.35 -26.52 -25.90
N GLU A 13 -3.59 -27.56 -25.11
CA GLU A 13 -4.76 -28.44 -25.21
C GLU A 13 -5.97 -27.89 -24.46
N GLU A 14 -5.78 -27.30 -23.26
CA GLU A 14 -6.86 -26.92 -22.33
C GLU A 14 -7.28 -25.45 -22.45
N VAL A 15 -6.41 -24.56 -22.92
CA VAL A 15 -6.73 -23.11 -22.98
C VAL A 15 -7.69 -22.81 -24.10
N THR A 16 -8.86 -22.28 -23.72
CA THR A 16 -9.95 -21.91 -24.67
C THR A 16 -10.02 -20.41 -24.95
N ASP A 17 -9.34 -19.57 -24.16
CA ASP A 17 -9.27 -18.12 -24.39
C ASP A 17 -8.47 -17.86 -25.68
N PRO A 18 -9.05 -17.16 -26.68
CA PRO A 18 -8.40 -16.98 -27.98
C PRO A 18 -7.10 -16.16 -27.92
N GLU A 19 -7.02 -15.17 -27.04
CA GLU A 19 -5.85 -14.31 -26.89
C GLU A 19 -4.68 -15.12 -26.28
N LEU A 20 -4.95 -15.84 -25.20
CA LEU A 20 -3.95 -16.68 -24.55
C LEU A 20 -3.52 -17.87 -25.43
N SER A 21 -4.45 -18.47 -26.18
CA SER A 21 -4.13 -19.53 -27.16
C SER A 21 -3.19 -19.03 -28.25
N ALA A 22 -3.45 -17.84 -28.81
CA ALA A 22 -2.60 -17.23 -29.81
C ALA A 22 -1.20 -16.90 -29.25
N GLU A 23 -1.13 -16.42 -28.02
CA GLU A 23 0.11 -16.14 -27.32
C GLU A 23 0.92 -17.42 -27.11
N LEU A 24 0.32 -18.52 -26.62
CA LEU A 24 0.97 -19.82 -26.44
C LEU A 24 1.54 -20.37 -27.74
N LEU A 25 0.80 -20.26 -28.83
CA LEU A 25 1.26 -20.67 -30.15
C LEU A 25 2.48 -19.86 -30.61
N SER A 26 2.52 -18.58 -30.32
CA SER A 26 3.64 -17.70 -30.69
C SER A 26 4.94 -18.05 -29.99
N ILE A 27 4.87 -18.44 -28.71
CA ILE A 27 6.04 -18.70 -27.86
C ILE A 27 6.50 -20.17 -27.86
N ARG A 28 5.74 -21.09 -28.45
CA ARG A 28 5.96 -22.55 -28.32
C ARG A 28 7.36 -23.05 -28.66
N ASN A 29 8.09 -22.31 -29.49
CA ASN A 29 9.45 -22.64 -29.93
C ASN A 29 10.52 -21.73 -29.29
N GLU A 30 10.13 -20.83 -28.40
CA GLU A 30 10.96 -19.86 -27.70
C GLU A 30 11.34 -20.42 -26.32
N GLU A 31 12.40 -21.23 -26.22
CA GLU A 31 12.77 -21.94 -24.97
C GLU A 31 12.83 -21.01 -23.74
N LYS A 32 13.35 -19.80 -23.92
CA LYS A 32 13.45 -18.81 -22.83
C LYS A 32 12.07 -18.36 -22.36
N GLU A 33 11.16 -18.03 -23.28
CA GLU A 33 9.78 -17.62 -22.96
C GLU A 33 9.01 -18.76 -22.30
N VAL A 34 9.16 -19.98 -22.82
CA VAL A 34 8.53 -21.17 -22.22
C VAL A 34 9.03 -21.37 -20.79
N HIS A 35 10.35 -21.28 -20.57
CA HIS A 35 10.93 -21.39 -19.25
C HIS A 35 10.36 -20.34 -18.31
N GLU A 36 10.43 -19.03 -18.64
CA GLU A 36 9.96 -17.89 -17.82
C GLU A 36 8.48 -18.00 -17.43
N ARG A 37 7.66 -18.64 -18.25
CA ARG A 37 6.21 -18.75 -18.05
C ARG A 37 5.79 -20.01 -17.31
N PHE A 38 6.62 -21.08 -17.31
CA PHE A 38 6.23 -22.40 -16.80
C PHE A 38 7.20 -23.01 -15.79
N TYR A 39 8.32 -22.36 -15.44
CA TYR A 39 9.28 -22.93 -14.48
C TYR A 39 8.71 -23.03 -13.05
N ARG A 40 7.69 -22.25 -12.75
CA ARG A 40 6.95 -22.27 -11.49
C ARG A 40 5.50 -21.80 -11.68
N SER A 41 4.68 -21.99 -10.66
CA SER A 41 3.38 -21.31 -10.54
C SER A 41 3.57 -19.94 -9.91
N LEU A 42 2.63 -19.02 -10.18
CA LEU A 42 2.57 -17.72 -9.54
C LEU A 42 2.28 -17.93 -8.03
N GLU A 43 3.16 -17.44 -7.19
CA GLU A 43 3.04 -17.63 -5.75
C GLU A 43 1.98 -16.69 -5.15
N PHE A 44 1.11 -17.27 -4.30
CA PHE A 44 0.15 -16.51 -3.50
C PHE A 44 0.85 -15.97 -2.24
N GLY A 45 1.79 -15.07 -2.38
CA GLY A 45 2.65 -14.54 -1.32
C GLY A 45 1.97 -14.21 0.02
N THR A 46 2.25 -13.08 0.62
CA THR A 46 1.72 -12.68 1.94
C THR A 46 0.29 -12.15 1.91
N GLY A 47 -0.51 -12.47 0.91
CA GLY A 47 -1.92 -12.08 0.84
C GLY A 47 -2.44 -11.79 -0.56
N GLY A 48 -1.85 -12.40 -1.59
CA GLY A 48 -2.34 -12.29 -2.97
C GLY A 48 -1.32 -12.64 -4.04
N LEU A 49 -1.77 -12.64 -5.29
CA LEU A 49 -0.94 -12.82 -6.48
C LEU A 49 -0.48 -11.47 -7.03
N ARG A 50 0.70 -11.45 -7.63
CA ARG A 50 1.17 -10.34 -8.48
C ARG A 50 2.10 -10.88 -9.56
N GLY A 51 1.83 -10.55 -10.81
CA GLY A 51 2.64 -11.01 -11.92
C GLY A 51 2.38 -10.23 -13.20
N GLU A 52 3.19 -10.48 -14.21
CA GLU A 52 2.96 -9.97 -15.56
C GLU A 52 1.75 -10.66 -16.17
N LEU A 53 0.96 -9.91 -16.97
CA LEU A 53 -0.13 -10.45 -17.76
C LEU A 53 0.39 -11.39 -18.86
N GLY A 54 -0.34 -12.46 -19.16
CA GLY A 54 -0.03 -13.37 -20.25
C GLY A 54 -0.34 -14.83 -19.96
N ALA A 55 -0.07 -15.69 -20.92
CA ALA A 55 -0.27 -17.13 -20.83
C ALA A 55 0.85 -17.80 -20.01
N GLY A 56 0.49 -18.78 -19.19
CA GLY A 56 1.41 -19.59 -18.38
C GLY A 56 1.11 -19.57 -16.89
N THR A 57 1.66 -20.55 -16.17
CA THR A 57 1.45 -20.71 -14.72
C THR A 57 2.12 -19.60 -13.88
N ASN A 58 3.17 -18.98 -14.40
CA ASN A 58 3.89 -17.86 -13.78
C ASN A 58 3.46 -16.50 -14.35
N ARG A 59 2.20 -16.37 -14.76
CA ARG A 59 1.60 -15.15 -15.32
C ARG A 59 0.21 -14.91 -14.74
N MET A 60 -0.21 -13.63 -14.70
CA MET A 60 -1.59 -13.26 -14.40
C MET A 60 -2.47 -13.46 -15.63
N ASN A 61 -3.44 -14.34 -15.53
CA ASN A 61 -4.44 -14.63 -16.53
C ASN A 61 -5.71 -15.20 -15.90
N ILE A 62 -6.74 -15.45 -16.69
CA ILE A 62 -8.02 -15.96 -16.14
C ILE A 62 -7.89 -17.32 -15.45
N TYR A 63 -6.97 -18.19 -15.88
CA TYR A 63 -6.78 -19.53 -15.29
C TYR A 63 -6.11 -19.44 -13.92
N THR A 64 -5.04 -18.65 -13.79
CA THR A 64 -4.35 -18.43 -12.51
C THR A 64 -5.25 -17.69 -11.51
N VAL A 65 -6.07 -16.74 -11.97
CA VAL A 65 -7.08 -16.06 -11.13
C VAL A 65 -8.16 -17.03 -10.66
N ARG A 66 -8.68 -17.89 -11.56
CA ARG A 66 -9.67 -18.92 -11.21
C ARG A 66 -9.11 -19.89 -10.18
N GLN A 67 -7.88 -20.37 -10.37
CA GLN A 67 -7.20 -21.28 -9.42
C GLN A 67 -7.06 -20.63 -8.04
N ALA A 68 -6.54 -19.41 -7.98
CA ALA A 68 -6.44 -18.66 -6.73
C ALA A 68 -7.80 -18.46 -6.05
N THR A 69 -8.82 -18.15 -6.84
CA THR A 69 -10.19 -17.95 -6.34
C THR A 69 -10.81 -19.26 -5.85
N GLN A 70 -10.56 -20.40 -6.52
CA GLN A 70 -11.05 -21.68 -6.07
C GLN A 70 -10.43 -22.07 -4.73
N GLY A 71 -9.13 -21.87 -4.53
CA GLY A 71 -8.48 -22.08 -3.24
C GLY A 71 -8.98 -21.11 -2.17
N PHE A 72 -9.18 -19.84 -2.52
CA PHE A 72 -9.77 -18.88 -1.58
C PHE A 72 -11.22 -19.23 -1.22
N ALA A 73 -12.03 -19.70 -2.18
CA ALA A 73 -13.38 -20.20 -1.93
C ALA A 73 -13.39 -21.38 -0.95
N ALA A 74 -12.46 -22.34 -1.13
CA ALA A 74 -12.31 -23.46 -0.21
C ALA A 74 -12.03 -22.99 1.23
N TYR A 75 -11.14 -22.00 1.38
CA TYR A 75 -10.88 -21.39 2.69
C TYR A 75 -12.13 -20.70 3.26
N LEU A 76 -12.82 -19.85 2.50
CA LEU A 76 -14.01 -19.12 2.98
C LEU A 76 -15.12 -20.06 3.47
N LEU A 77 -15.31 -21.21 2.81
CA LEU A 77 -16.26 -22.25 3.21
C LEU A 77 -15.92 -22.91 4.55
N THR A 78 -14.67 -22.80 5.03
CA THR A 78 -14.30 -23.24 6.39
C THR A 78 -14.60 -22.21 7.46
N GLN A 79 -14.81 -20.95 7.08
CA GLN A 79 -14.98 -19.84 8.02
C GLN A 79 -16.44 -19.56 8.36
N ASP A 80 -17.36 -19.83 7.42
CA ASP A 80 -18.80 -19.57 7.60
C ASP A 80 -19.62 -20.62 6.85
N GLU A 81 -20.80 -20.97 7.36
CA GLU A 81 -21.77 -21.86 6.68
C GLU A 81 -22.41 -21.19 5.46
N LYS A 82 -22.49 -19.87 5.44
CA LYS A 82 -23.06 -19.06 4.36
C LYS A 82 -22.12 -17.91 4.00
N PRO A 83 -20.93 -18.21 3.48
CA PRO A 83 -19.94 -17.18 3.23
C PRO A 83 -20.37 -16.21 2.15
N SER A 84 -19.88 -14.99 2.28
CA SER A 84 -20.01 -13.95 1.26
C SER A 84 -18.69 -13.24 1.02
N ALA A 85 -18.53 -12.64 -0.15
CA ALA A 85 -17.32 -11.91 -0.51
C ALA A 85 -17.63 -10.63 -1.29
N ALA A 86 -16.89 -9.55 -1.00
CA ALA A 86 -16.91 -8.34 -1.78
C ALA A 86 -15.77 -8.36 -2.81
N ILE A 87 -15.99 -7.75 -3.99
CA ILE A 87 -14.98 -7.66 -5.06
C ILE A 87 -14.91 -6.23 -5.57
N SER A 88 -13.67 -5.70 -5.67
CA SER A 88 -13.35 -4.43 -6.32
C SER A 88 -12.18 -4.59 -7.28
N TYR A 89 -11.99 -3.61 -8.17
CA TYR A 89 -10.94 -3.63 -9.17
C TYR A 89 -10.53 -2.21 -9.57
N ASP A 90 -9.29 -2.08 -10.05
CA ASP A 90 -8.72 -0.83 -10.54
C ASP A 90 -8.83 -0.68 -12.08
N SER A 91 -8.13 0.32 -12.64
CA SER A 91 -8.15 0.66 -14.07
C SER A 91 -7.23 -0.19 -14.94
N ARG A 92 -6.48 -1.16 -14.40
CA ARG A 92 -5.52 -1.96 -15.13
C ARG A 92 -6.18 -2.87 -16.15
N HIS A 93 -5.42 -3.19 -17.22
CA HIS A 93 -5.85 -4.17 -18.19
C HIS A 93 -6.31 -5.46 -17.53
N LYS A 94 -7.45 -5.99 -17.97
CA LYS A 94 -8.07 -7.23 -17.46
C LYS A 94 -8.55 -7.20 -16.01
N SER A 95 -8.48 -6.06 -15.28
CA SER A 95 -8.96 -6.02 -13.89
C SER A 95 -10.45 -6.31 -13.79
N ASP A 96 -11.26 -5.77 -14.68
CA ASP A 96 -12.69 -6.05 -14.80
C ASP A 96 -12.99 -7.51 -15.16
N VAL A 97 -12.21 -8.08 -16.10
CA VAL A 97 -12.31 -9.50 -16.49
C VAL A 97 -11.98 -10.41 -15.30
N PHE A 98 -10.88 -10.15 -14.60
CA PHE A 98 -10.46 -10.94 -13.44
C PHE A 98 -11.45 -10.82 -12.28
N ALA A 99 -12.04 -9.64 -12.07
CA ALA A 99 -13.08 -9.44 -11.07
C ALA A 99 -14.35 -10.28 -11.41
N ARG A 100 -14.76 -10.32 -12.69
CA ARG A 100 -15.88 -11.18 -13.14
C ARG A 100 -15.56 -12.67 -12.99
N GLU A 101 -14.34 -13.10 -13.35
CA GLU A 101 -13.94 -14.50 -13.18
C GLU A 101 -13.90 -14.92 -11.72
N THR A 102 -13.38 -14.03 -10.84
CA THR A 102 -13.45 -14.21 -9.38
C THR A 102 -14.89 -14.38 -8.92
N ALA A 103 -15.81 -13.53 -9.36
CA ALA A 103 -17.22 -13.62 -9.01
C ALA A 103 -17.86 -14.95 -9.45
N ARG A 104 -17.53 -15.42 -10.68
CA ARG A 104 -18.03 -16.68 -11.24
C ARG A 104 -17.61 -17.90 -10.43
N VAL A 105 -16.32 -17.96 -10.03
CA VAL A 105 -15.79 -19.07 -9.22
C VAL A 105 -16.39 -19.06 -7.82
N LEU A 106 -16.44 -17.90 -7.15
CA LEU A 106 -17.05 -17.79 -5.82
C LEU A 106 -18.54 -18.22 -5.83
N ALA A 107 -19.32 -17.69 -6.79
CA ALA A 107 -20.73 -18.03 -6.93
C ALA A 107 -20.95 -19.52 -7.24
N ALA A 108 -20.10 -20.15 -8.07
CA ALA A 108 -20.15 -21.58 -8.36
C ALA A 108 -19.87 -22.47 -7.14
N ASN A 109 -19.19 -21.93 -6.13
CA ASN A 109 -18.95 -22.59 -4.83
C ASN A 109 -20.02 -22.24 -3.78
N GLY A 110 -21.12 -21.56 -4.17
CA GLY A 110 -22.22 -21.22 -3.26
C GLY A 110 -21.96 -20.00 -2.38
N ILE A 111 -20.91 -19.23 -2.68
CA ILE A 111 -20.56 -18.01 -1.95
C ILE A 111 -21.31 -16.83 -2.55
N LYS A 112 -21.99 -16.05 -1.72
CA LYS A 112 -22.65 -14.82 -2.16
C LYS A 112 -21.63 -13.76 -2.49
N VAL A 113 -21.78 -13.11 -3.66
CA VAL A 113 -20.81 -12.13 -4.16
C VAL A 113 -21.44 -10.74 -4.24
N TYR A 114 -20.72 -9.75 -3.71
CA TYR A 114 -20.98 -8.32 -3.88
C TYR A 114 -19.87 -7.70 -4.75
N LEU A 115 -20.20 -7.39 -5.99
CA LEU A 115 -19.24 -6.86 -6.99
C LEU A 115 -19.49 -5.37 -7.20
N TYR A 116 -18.44 -4.54 -7.11
CA TYR A 116 -18.57 -3.15 -7.54
C TYR A 116 -18.89 -3.06 -9.03
N PRO A 117 -19.89 -2.27 -9.44
CA PRO A 117 -20.28 -2.14 -10.86
C PRO A 117 -19.25 -1.38 -11.69
N HIS A 118 -18.41 -0.61 -11.03
CA HIS A 118 -17.35 0.21 -11.62
C HIS A 118 -16.08 0.02 -10.81
N LEU A 119 -14.93 0.40 -11.41
CA LEU A 119 -13.67 0.44 -10.68
C LEU A 119 -13.79 1.33 -9.42
N MET A 120 -13.28 0.82 -8.31
CA MET A 120 -13.31 1.52 -7.03
C MET A 120 -11.98 1.32 -6.28
N PRO A 121 -11.61 2.27 -5.41
CA PRO A 121 -10.39 2.19 -4.60
C PRO A 121 -10.29 0.95 -3.72
N THR A 122 -9.04 0.55 -3.42
CA THR A 122 -8.75 -0.51 -2.43
C THR A 122 -9.48 -0.29 -1.08
N PRO A 123 -9.48 0.92 -0.47
CA PRO A 123 -10.23 1.13 0.78
C PRO A 123 -11.75 0.94 0.65
N ALA A 124 -12.33 1.18 -0.53
CA ALA A 124 -13.75 0.91 -0.74
C ALA A 124 -14.06 -0.59 -0.65
N LEU A 125 -13.14 -1.48 -1.08
CA LEU A 125 -13.28 -2.92 -0.86
C LEU A 125 -13.28 -3.24 0.64
N SER A 126 -12.28 -2.75 1.39
CA SER A 126 -12.21 -2.97 2.84
C SER A 126 -13.51 -2.52 3.53
N PHE A 127 -14.03 -1.35 3.12
CA PHE A 127 -15.31 -0.84 3.60
C PHE A 127 -16.48 -1.79 3.28
N ALA A 128 -16.56 -2.28 2.04
CA ALA A 128 -17.65 -3.18 1.63
C ALA A 128 -17.62 -4.52 2.40
N VAL A 129 -16.41 -5.06 2.67
CA VAL A 129 -16.26 -6.27 3.50
C VAL A 129 -16.83 -6.04 4.89
N LEU A 130 -16.53 -4.93 5.52
CA LEU A 130 -17.01 -4.58 6.86
C LEU A 130 -18.51 -4.26 6.87
N ASP A 131 -18.98 -3.40 5.96
CA ASP A 131 -20.37 -2.91 5.90
C ASP A 131 -21.37 -4.02 5.57
N GLN A 132 -20.99 -4.95 4.68
CA GLN A 132 -21.82 -6.10 4.30
C GLN A 132 -21.58 -7.34 5.16
N HIS A 133 -20.68 -7.25 6.16
CA HIS A 133 -20.28 -8.39 7.01
C HIS A 133 -19.84 -9.59 6.17
N CYS A 134 -19.03 -9.35 5.12
CA CYS A 134 -18.55 -10.41 4.27
C CYS A 134 -17.53 -11.29 5.00
N THR A 135 -17.49 -12.57 4.65
CA THR A 135 -16.47 -13.52 5.13
C THR A 135 -15.09 -13.21 4.57
N GLY A 136 -15.03 -12.48 3.43
CA GLY A 136 -13.80 -12.01 2.84
C GLY A 136 -14.02 -11.09 1.65
N GLY A 137 -12.93 -10.74 0.95
CA GLY A 137 -12.99 -9.89 -0.23
C GLY A 137 -11.80 -10.04 -1.14
N VAL A 138 -11.92 -9.49 -2.35
CA VAL A 138 -10.87 -9.50 -3.37
C VAL A 138 -10.73 -8.14 -4.02
N MET A 139 -9.50 -7.60 -4.03
CA MET A 139 -9.13 -6.44 -4.83
C MET A 139 -8.24 -6.86 -5.99
N VAL A 140 -8.72 -6.62 -7.21
CA VAL A 140 -7.93 -6.89 -8.43
C VAL A 140 -7.12 -5.65 -8.78
N THR A 141 -5.84 -5.69 -8.46
CA THR A 141 -4.91 -4.58 -8.65
C THR A 141 -3.46 -5.03 -8.53
N ALA A 142 -2.54 -4.36 -9.21
CA ALA A 142 -1.11 -4.41 -8.94
C ALA A 142 -0.59 -3.08 -8.37
N SER A 143 -1.46 -2.27 -7.75
CA SER A 143 -1.11 -0.96 -7.16
C SER A 143 -0.38 -0.08 -8.20
N HIS A 144 0.80 0.39 -7.91
CA HIS A 144 1.61 1.29 -8.74
C HIS A 144 2.61 0.59 -9.68
N ASN A 145 2.51 -0.74 -9.87
CA ASN A 145 3.39 -1.45 -10.81
C ASN A 145 3.13 -1.01 -12.27
N PRO A 146 4.08 -1.24 -13.20
CA PRO A 146 3.88 -0.97 -14.63
C PRO A 146 2.65 -1.62 -15.24
N ALA A 147 2.18 -1.11 -16.39
CA ALA A 147 0.98 -1.54 -17.10
C ALA A 147 0.91 -3.05 -17.38
N ARG A 148 2.07 -3.69 -17.64
CA ARG A 148 2.14 -5.13 -17.91
C ARG A 148 1.82 -6.02 -16.71
N TYR A 149 1.73 -5.47 -15.48
CA TYR A 149 1.40 -6.22 -14.26
C TYR A 149 -0.08 -6.11 -13.91
N ASN A 150 -0.61 -7.20 -13.34
CA ASN A 150 -1.84 -7.17 -12.56
C ASN A 150 -1.66 -8.01 -11.28
N GLY A 151 -2.66 -8.03 -10.42
CA GLY A 151 -2.62 -8.76 -9.17
C GLY A 151 -4.01 -9.05 -8.61
N TYR A 152 -4.00 -9.80 -7.51
CA TYR A 152 -5.18 -10.26 -6.81
C TYR A 152 -4.86 -10.20 -5.31
N LYS A 153 -5.43 -9.28 -4.58
CA LYS A 153 -5.26 -9.14 -3.12
C LYS A 153 -6.50 -9.75 -2.44
N ALA A 154 -6.30 -10.69 -1.52
CA ALA A 154 -7.37 -11.27 -0.73
C ALA A 154 -7.49 -10.59 0.64
N TYR A 155 -8.72 -10.43 1.11
CA TYR A 155 -9.07 -9.75 2.37
C TYR A 155 -9.89 -10.70 3.25
N ALA A 156 -9.68 -10.63 4.58
CA ALA A 156 -10.43 -11.38 5.56
C ALA A 156 -11.69 -10.63 6.03
N ALA A 157 -12.51 -11.27 6.87
CA ALA A 157 -13.75 -10.70 7.38
C ALA A 157 -13.59 -9.41 8.20
N ASP A 158 -12.40 -9.17 8.74
CA ASP A 158 -12.07 -7.93 9.46
C ASP A 158 -11.77 -6.74 8.52
N GLY A 159 -11.85 -6.94 7.19
CA GLY A 159 -11.57 -5.92 6.19
C GLY A 159 -10.09 -5.65 5.94
N ALA A 160 -9.17 -6.39 6.58
CA ALA A 160 -7.73 -6.31 6.33
C ALA A 160 -7.27 -7.31 5.27
N GLN A 161 -6.20 -6.99 4.57
CA GLN A 161 -5.56 -7.95 3.67
C GLN A 161 -5.05 -9.16 4.48
N ILE A 162 -5.34 -10.38 4.00
CA ILE A 162 -4.94 -11.62 4.69
C ILE A 162 -3.42 -11.71 4.86
N SER A 163 -2.97 -12.38 5.92
CA SER A 163 -1.56 -12.52 6.24
C SER A 163 -1.31 -13.77 7.10
N GLY A 164 -0.02 -14.07 7.33
CA GLY A 164 0.39 -15.11 8.24
C GLY A 164 -0.28 -16.45 7.98
N GLU A 165 -0.92 -17.02 9.00
CA GLU A 165 -1.57 -18.32 8.95
C GLU A 165 -2.72 -18.38 7.94
N VAL A 166 -3.49 -17.29 7.80
CA VAL A 166 -4.61 -17.22 6.83
C VAL A 166 -4.08 -17.30 5.41
N ALA A 167 -3.04 -16.53 5.08
CA ALA A 167 -2.42 -16.59 3.76
C ALA A 167 -1.81 -17.97 3.46
N ALA A 168 -1.18 -18.61 4.45
CA ALA A 168 -0.66 -19.97 4.32
C ALA A 168 -1.76 -21.01 4.09
N ALA A 169 -2.91 -20.88 4.80
CA ALA A 169 -4.04 -21.77 4.60
C ALA A 169 -4.65 -21.64 3.19
N VAL A 170 -4.82 -20.40 2.71
CA VAL A 170 -5.29 -20.15 1.33
C VAL A 170 -4.30 -20.69 0.31
N SER A 171 -2.97 -20.46 0.48
CA SER A 171 -1.93 -20.99 -0.41
C SER A 171 -1.99 -22.51 -0.49
N ALA A 172 -2.18 -23.20 0.63
CA ALA A 172 -2.27 -24.64 0.65
C ALA A 172 -3.49 -25.18 -0.14
N GLU A 173 -4.61 -24.48 -0.11
CA GLU A 173 -5.79 -24.84 -0.92
C GLU A 173 -5.56 -24.54 -2.41
N ILE A 174 -4.86 -23.45 -2.76
CA ILE A 174 -4.49 -23.13 -4.15
C ILE A 174 -3.56 -24.21 -4.72
N GLU A 175 -2.55 -24.64 -3.94
CA GLU A 175 -1.60 -25.68 -4.35
C GLU A 175 -2.25 -27.05 -4.60
N ARG A 176 -3.34 -27.37 -3.91
CA ARG A 176 -4.12 -28.59 -4.09
C ARG A 176 -5.05 -28.54 -5.29
N THR A 177 -5.37 -27.33 -5.78
CA THR A 177 -6.35 -27.09 -6.83
C THR A 177 -5.68 -27.23 -8.19
N ASP A 178 -6.12 -28.16 -9.03
CA ASP A 178 -5.69 -28.20 -10.43
C ASP A 178 -6.27 -27.03 -11.20
N ILE A 179 -5.40 -26.37 -12.02
CA ILE A 179 -5.73 -25.10 -12.69
C ILE A 179 -6.82 -25.22 -13.76
N PHE A 180 -7.12 -26.44 -14.25
CA PHE A 180 -8.14 -26.72 -15.26
C PHE A 180 -9.26 -27.60 -14.70
N ASP A 181 -8.91 -28.73 -14.06
CA ASP A 181 -9.87 -29.80 -13.74
C ASP A 181 -10.71 -29.53 -12.49
N ASP A 182 -10.21 -28.76 -11.50
CA ASP A 182 -10.87 -28.54 -10.22
C ASP A 182 -11.67 -27.22 -10.15
N ILE A 183 -11.66 -26.43 -11.21
CA ILE A 183 -12.29 -25.10 -11.23
C ILE A 183 -13.78 -25.21 -11.48
N LYS A 184 -14.57 -24.75 -10.50
CA LYS A 184 -16.01 -24.60 -10.66
C LYS A 184 -16.34 -23.23 -11.22
N LEU A 185 -17.17 -23.19 -12.25
CA LEU A 185 -17.61 -21.96 -12.90
C LEU A 185 -19.13 -21.96 -13.06
N VAL A 186 -19.73 -20.80 -12.87
CA VAL A 186 -21.13 -20.53 -13.23
C VAL A 186 -21.18 -19.49 -14.35
N ASP A 187 -22.24 -19.47 -15.14
CA ASP A 187 -22.49 -18.35 -16.03
C ASP A 187 -22.74 -17.08 -15.21
N PHE A 188 -22.08 -15.99 -15.59
CA PHE A 188 -22.14 -14.74 -14.84
C PHE A 188 -23.55 -14.13 -14.81
N ASP A 189 -24.21 -14.10 -15.98
CA ASP A 189 -25.50 -13.44 -16.12
C ASP A 189 -26.61 -14.29 -15.47
N GLU A 190 -26.50 -15.63 -15.49
CA GLU A 190 -27.37 -16.53 -14.74
C GLU A 190 -27.21 -16.34 -13.22
N ALA A 191 -25.96 -16.25 -12.73
CA ALA A 191 -25.69 -16.01 -11.31
C ALA A 191 -26.15 -14.62 -10.84
N LEU A 192 -26.04 -13.61 -11.71
CA LEU A 192 -26.55 -12.26 -11.45
C LEU A 192 -28.10 -12.28 -11.38
N ALA A 193 -28.76 -12.95 -12.34
CA ALA A 193 -30.21 -13.08 -12.35
C ALA A 193 -30.76 -13.88 -11.14
N ALA A 194 -29.99 -14.87 -10.68
CA ALA A 194 -30.32 -15.66 -9.49
C ALA A 194 -30.02 -14.90 -8.17
N GLY A 195 -29.30 -13.77 -8.22
CA GLY A 195 -28.93 -12.98 -7.06
C GLY A 195 -27.77 -13.56 -6.22
N THR A 196 -27.07 -14.60 -6.72
CA THR A 196 -25.84 -15.11 -6.09
C THR A 196 -24.70 -14.12 -6.28
N ILE A 197 -24.62 -13.49 -7.46
CA ILE A 197 -23.82 -12.29 -7.70
C ILE A 197 -24.76 -11.09 -7.62
N GLN A 198 -24.35 -10.05 -6.90
CA GLN A 198 -25.09 -8.80 -6.81
C GLN A 198 -24.11 -7.64 -7.02
N TYR A 199 -24.54 -6.65 -7.80
CA TYR A 199 -23.79 -5.40 -7.83
C TYR A 199 -24.01 -4.62 -6.54
N ILE A 200 -22.92 -4.03 -6.03
CA ILE A 200 -22.97 -3.09 -4.92
C ILE A 200 -23.77 -1.86 -5.38
N ASP A 201 -24.71 -1.44 -4.57
CA ASP A 201 -25.57 -0.30 -4.86
C ASP A 201 -24.95 1.04 -4.48
N ASP A 202 -25.52 2.12 -5.02
CA ASP A 202 -25.09 3.49 -4.72
C ASP A 202 -25.21 3.82 -3.22
N ALA A 203 -26.12 3.19 -2.50
CA ALA A 203 -26.30 3.45 -1.07
C ALA A 203 -25.08 2.98 -0.25
N LEU A 204 -24.43 1.88 -0.60
CA LEU A 204 -23.19 1.45 0.05
C LEU A 204 -22.05 2.43 -0.30
N ILE A 205 -21.95 2.84 -1.57
CA ILE A 205 -20.93 3.81 -2.01
C ILE A 205 -21.12 5.13 -1.25
N GLU A 206 -22.35 5.59 -1.07
CA GLU A 206 -22.66 6.80 -0.29
C GLU A 206 -22.30 6.64 1.20
N ARG A 207 -22.48 5.45 1.79
CA ARG A 207 -22.02 5.19 3.18
C ARG A 207 -20.50 5.24 3.30
N TYR A 208 -19.76 4.73 2.30
CA TYR A 208 -18.31 4.88 2.25
C TYR A 208 -17.90 6.35 2.21
N TYR A 209 -18.47 7.17 1.32
CA TYR A 209 -18.17 8.60 1.28
C TYR A 209 -18.53 9.31 2.58
N ALA A 210 -19.65 8.95 3.20
CA ALA A 210 -20.03 9.49 4.50
C ALA A 210 -19.03 9.13 5.61
N ALA A 211 -18.53 7.88 5.62
CA ALA A 211 -17.51 7.43 6.57
C ALA A 211 -16.18 8.18 6.38
N VAL A 212 -15.75 8.40 5.13
CA VAL A 212 -14.59 9.25 4.80
C VAL A 212 -14.79 10.68 5.31
N MET A 213 -15.90 11.32 4.95
CA MET A 213 -16.17 12.70 5.35
C MET A 213 -16.34 12.89 6.85
N ALA A 214 -16.77 11.85 7.58
CA ALA A 214 -16.85 11.87 9.04
C ALA A 214 -15.48 12.02 9.72
N GLN A 215 -14.36 11.78 9.02
CA GLN A 215 -13.01 11.98 9.54
C GLN A 215 -12.55 13.44 9.47
N ALA A 216 -13.27 14.31 8.77
CA ALA A 216 -12.95 15.73 8.72
C ALA A 216 -13.05 16.37 10.11
N LEU A 217 -12.07 17.18 10.45
CA LEU A 217 -12.00 17.89 11.73
C LEU A 217 -12.57 19.30 11.65
N ARG A 218 -12.37 19.97 10.51
CA ARG A 218 -12.81 21.34 10.21
C ARG A 218 -13.45 21.41 8.82
N PRO A 219 -14.60 20.73 8.61
CA PRO A 219 -15.22 20.61 7.30
C PRO A 219 -15.58 21.95 6.64
N GLU A 220 -15.75 23.03 7.42
CA GLU A 220 -16.05 24.36 6.94
C GLU A 220 -14.91 25.03 6.15
N LEU A 221 -13.66 24.59 6.35
CA LEU A 221 -12.48 25.22 5.75
C LEU A 221 -12.40 25.05 4.24
N GLY A 222 -12.90 23.95 3.67
CA GLY A 222 -12.86 23.72 2.23
C GLY A 222 -13.54 24.82 1.43
N LYS A 223 -14.67 25.34 1.92
CA LYS A 223 -15.38 26.47 1.30
C LYS A 223 -14.73 27.82 1.60
N ALA A 224 -14.17 27.98 2.81
CA ALA A 224 -13.68 29.27 3.28
C ALA A 224 -12.31 29.66 2.71
N ALA A 225 -11.42 28.69 2.47
CA ALA A 225 -10.02 28.97 2.15
C ALA A 225 -9.74 29.26 0.68
N GLY A 226 -10.63 28.89 -0.25
CA GLY A 226 -10.44 29.10 -1.68
C GLY A 226 -9.11 28.50 -2.18
N LEU A 227 -8.81 27.25 -1.80
CA LEU A 227 -7.64 26.56 -2.31
C LEU A 227 -7.77 26.32 -3.81
N ARG A 228 -6.72 26.63 -4.56
CA ARG A 228 -6.54 26.18 -5.94
C ARG A 228 -5.78 24.87 -5.95
N LEU A 229 -6.46 23.81 -6.36
CA LEU A 229 -5.96 22.46 -6.33
C LEU A 229 -5.65 21.96 -7.75
N VAL A 230 -4.56 21.23 -7.90
CA VAL A 230 -4.32 20.33 -9.04
C VAL A 230 -4.43 18.90 -8.52
N TYR A 231 -5.15 18.06 -9.25
CA TYR A 231 -5.32 16.67 -8.92
C TYR A 231 -4.98 15.77 -10.11
N THR A 232 -4.27 14.67 -9.87
CA THR A 232 -4.11 13.58 -10.83
C THR A 232 -4.45 12.24 -10.20
N PRO A 233 -5.39 11.48 -10.78
CA PRO A 233 -5.65 10.10 -10.41
C PRO A 233 -4.63 9.11 -11.02
N LEU A 234 -3.62 9.57 -11.75
CA LEU A 234 -2.66 8.75 -12.50
C LEU A 234 -3.36 7.66 -13.34
N ASN A 235 -4.42 8.03 -14.06
CA ASN A 235 -5.30 7.14 -14.82
C ASN A 235 -5.96 6.01 -14.00
N GLY A 236 -6.04 6.14 -12.67
CA GLY A 236 -6.54 5.13 -11.73
C GLY A 236 -7.99 5.32 -11.29
N SER A 237 -8.35 4.62 -10.20
CA SER A 237 -9.69 4.57 -9.63
C SER A 237 -10.07 5.78 -8.77
N GLY A 238 -9.11 6.65 -8.45
CA GLY A 238 -9.31 7.76 -7.52
C GLY A 238 -10.14 8.93 -8.04
N LEU A 239 -10.32 9.07 -9.37
CA LEU A 239 -10.98 10.26 -9.95
C LEU A 239 -12.33 10.56 -9.30
N VAL A 240 -13.24 9.63 -9.37
CA VAL A 240 -14.61 9.84 -8.89
C VAL A 240 -14.67 9.98 -7.36
N PRO A 241 -14.08 9.08 -6.55
CA PRO A 241 -14.14 9.18 -5.10
C PRO A 241 -13.50 10.45 -4.53
N VAL A 242 -12.26 10.77 -4.95
CA VAL A 242 -11.56 11.96 -4.46
C VAL A 242 -12.29 13.22 -4.85
N MET A 243 -12.69 13.35 -6.14
CA MET A 243 -13.41 14.54 -6.60
C MET A 243 -14.77 14.70 -5.91
N THR A 244 -15.47 13.59 -5.65
CA THR A 244 -16.75 13.60 -4.93
C THR A 244 -16.58 14.14 -3.51
N VAL A 245 -15.64 13.58 -2.77
CA VAL A 245 -15.38 13.97 -1.38
C VAL A 245 -14.90 15.43 -1.33
N LEU A 246 -13.91 15.82 -2.12
CA LEU A 246 -13.39 17.19 -2.11
C LEU A 246 -14.46 18.24 -2.48
N LYS A 247 -15.30 17.97 -3.48
CA LYS A 247 -16.41 18.86 -3.85
C LYS A 247 -17.45 18.99 -2.73
N ARG A 248 -17.81 17.87 -2.08
CA ARG A 248 -18.74 17.88 -0.93
C ARG A 248 -18.15 18.61 0.27
N MET A 249 -16.83 18.57 0.46
CA MET A 249 -16.13 19.36 1.46
C MET A 249 -16.01 20.85 1.10
N GLY A 250 -16.47 21.25 -0.08
CA GLY A 250 -16.54 22.65 -0.51
C GLY A 250 -15.36 23.15 -1.33
N HIS A 251 -14.43 22.28 -1.73
CA HIS A 251 -13.37 22.63 -2.66
C HIS A 251 -13.92 22.71 -4.09
N THR A 252 -13.90 23.89 -4.71
CA THR A 252 -14.49 24.14 -6.02
C THR A 252 -13.48 24.48 -7.11
N ASP A 253 -12.28 24.96 -6.76
CA ASP A 253 -11.21 25.29 -7.71
C ASP A 253 -10.25 24.10 -7.81
N ILE A 254 -10.68 23.04 -8.50
CA ILE A 254 -9.90 21.81 -8.69
C ILE A 254 -9.70 21.60 -10.19
N THR A 255 -8.46 21.62 -10.64
CA THR A 255 -8.07 21.28 -12.01
C THR A 255 -7.46 19.87 -12.03
N VAL A 256 -8.10 18.96 -12.77
CA VAL A 256 -7.56 17.61 -12.98
C VAL A 256 -6.55 17.66 -14.13
N VAL A 257 -5.44 16.90 -14.03
CA VAL A 257 -4.45 16.75 -15.10
C VAL A 257 -5.09 16.02 -16.28
N PRO A 258 -5.32 16.67 -17.43
CA PRO A 258 -6.17 16.11 -18.49
C PRO A 258 -5.67 14.79 -19.06
N GLU A 259 -4.35 14.64 -19.20
CA GLU A 259 -3.71 13.45 -19.78
C GLU A 259 -3.77 12.22 -18.84
N GLN A 260 -4.05 12.46 -17.55
CA GLN A 260 -4.08 11.43 -16.50
C GLN A 260 -5.47 11.28 -15.86
N GLU A 261 -6.47 12.03 -16.35
CA GLU A 261 -7.82 12.07 -15.77
C GLU A 261 -8.56 10.74 -15.95
N GLN A 262 -8.65 10.26 -17.20
CA GLN A 262 -9.48 9.09 -17.48
C GLN A 262 -8.76 7.80 -17.11
N PRO A 263 -9.48 6.82 -16.53
CA PRO A 263 -8.92 5.49 -16.26
C PRO A 263 -8.32 4.87 -17.52
N ASN A 264 -7.06 4.43 -17.43
CA ASN A 264 -6.35 3.83 -18.57
C ASN A 264 -5.25 2.88 -18.08
N GLY A 265 -5.39 1.59 -18.38
CA GLY A 265 -4.44 0.55 -17.98
C GLY A 265 -3.07 0.62 -18.64
N ASP A 266 -2.91 1.41 -19.72
CA ASP A 266 -1.61 1.64 -20.37
C ASP A 266 -0.72 2.63 -19.60
N PHE A 267 -1.31 3.47 -18.75
CA PHE A 267 -0.60 4.57 -18.06
C PHE A 267 0.34 5.35 -18.99
N PRO A 268 -0.18 5.95 -20.09
CA PRO A 268 0.63 6.38 -21.24
C PRO A 268 1.63 7.49 -20.92
N THR A 269 1.38 8.26 -19.86
CA THR A 269 2.25 9.37 -19.44
C THR A 269 3.14 9.01 -18.25
N CYS A 270 2.98 7.80 -17.69
CA CYS A 270 3.58 7.42 -16.43
C CYS A 270 3.81 5.89 -16.38
N PRO A 271 4.90 5.36 -16.96
CA PRO A 271 5.19 3.92 -16.97
C PRO A 271 5.17 3.26 -15.59
N TYR A 272 5.46 4.02 -14.54
CA TYR A 272 5.33 3.66 -13.14
C TYR A 272 4.35 4.63 -12.47
N PRO A 273 3.05 4.31 -12.38
CA PRO A 273 2.04 5.20 -11.81
C PRO A 273 2.11 5.26 -10.28
N ASN A 274 3.27 5.67 -9.78
CA ASN A 274 3.60 5.76 -8.37
C ASN A 274 3.82 7.22 -7.96
N PRO A 275 2.98 7.80 -7.08
CA PRO A 275 3.11 9.19 -6.64
C PRO A 275 4.37 9.49 -5.82
N GLU A 276 5.18 8.48 -5.49
CA GLU A 276 6.53 8.65 -4.92
C GLU A 276 7.57 9.08 -5.96
N ILE A 277 7.29 8.89 -7.26
CA ILE A 277 8.22 9.10 -8.36
C ILE A 277 7.98 10.47 -8.99
N LEU A 278 9.05 11.27 -9.12
CA LEU A 278 8.99 12.62 -9.68
C LEU A 278 8.36 12.63 -11.09
N GLU A 279 8.72 11.67 -11.92
CA GLU A 279 8.21 11.55 -13.29
C GLU A 279 6.69 11.37 -13.34
N ALA A 280 6.11 10.63 -12.37
CA ALA A 280 4.67 10.47 -12.25
C ALA A 280 3.96 11.79 -11.90
N MET A 281 4.63 12.61 -11.10
CA MET A 281 4.12 13.90 -10.63
C MET A 281 4.31 15.04 -11.66
N GLN A 282 5.18 14.87 -12.66
CA GLN A 282 5.69 15.96 -13.49
C GLN A 282 4.60 16.78 -14.20
N LEU A 283 3.58 16.12 -14.78
CA LEU A 283 2.48 16.84 -15.45
C LEU A 283 1.69 17.68 -14.46
N GLY A 284 1.43 17.14 -13.27
CA GLY A 284 0.78 17.86 -12.18
C GLY A 284 1.61 19.05 -11.69
N LEU A 285 2.92 18.88 -11.53
CA LEU A 285 3.85 19.95 -11.12
C LEU A 285 3.87 21.09 -12.14
N ASN A 286 3.97 20.77 -13.44
CA ASN A 286 3.94 21.76 -14.51
C ASN A 286 2.60 22.53 -14.51
N LEU A 287 1.49 21.84 -14.26
CA LEU A 287 0.17 22.46 -14.19
C LEU A 287 0.03 23.34 -12.94
N CYS A 288 0.59 22.93 -11.81
CA CYS A 288 0.65 23.76 -10.59
C CYS A 288 1.40 25.06 -10.81
N GLU A 289 2.58 25.01 -11.44
CA GLU A 289 3.36 26.21 -11.76
C GLU A 289 2.56 27.15 -12.69
N LYS A 290 1.98 26.58 -13.76
CA LYS A 290 1.19 27.34 -14.75
C LYS A 290 -0.01 28.06 -14.13
N LEU A 291 -0.70 27.41 -13.18
CA LEU A 291 -1.90 27.94 -12.54
C LEU A 291 -1.60 28.73 -11.27
N GLY A 292 -0.39 28.65 -10.73
CA GLY A 292 -0.08 29.14 -9.39
C GLY A 292 -0.93 28.41 -8.34
N ALA A 293 -1.02 27.07 -8.43
CA ALA A 293 -1.86 26.29 -7.53
C ALA A 293 -1.24 26.17 -6.14
N ASP A 294 -2.07 26.10 -5.11
CA ASP A 294 -1.64 25.96 -3.72
C ASP A 294 -1.13 24.54 -3.41
N LEU A 295 -1.71 23.53 -4.07
CA LEU A 295 -1.50 22.12 -3.74
C LEU A 295 -1.69 21.22 -4.97
N LEU A 296 -0.79 20.23 -5.13
CA LEU A 296 -0.95 19.08 -6.01
C LEU A 296 -1.25 17.85 -5.16
N LEU A 297 -2.24 17.07 -5.58
CA LEU A 297 -2.51 15.71 -5.12
C LEU A 297 -2.36 14.73 -6.27
N ALA A 298 -1.77 13.56 -6.01
CA ALA A 298 -1.67 12.46 -6.96
C ALA A 298 -1.97 11.13 -6.26
N THR A 299 -2.99 10.39 -6.74
CA THR A 299 -3.29 9.05 -6.21
C THR A 299 -2.81 7.97 -7.15
N ASP A 300 -2.34 6.84 -6.62
CA ASP A 300 -1.97 5.68 -7.42
C ASP A 300 -3.20 4.95 -7.99
N PRO A 301 -3.03 3.97 -8.90
CA PRO A 301 -4.16 3.38 -9.62
C PRO A 301 -5.26 2.77 -8.76
N ASP A 302 -4.95 2.17 -7.63
CA ASP A 302 -5.94 1.60 -6.70
C ASP A 302 -6.26 2.55 -5.52
N SER A 303 -5.76 3.79 -5.58
CA SER A 303 -6.07 4.90 -4.68
C SER A 303 -5.92 4.57 -3.20
N ASP A 304 -4.90 3.80 -2.87
CA ASP A 304 -4.50 3.54 -1.49
C ASP A 304 -3.35 4.45 -1.04
N ARG A 305 -2.69 5.18 -1.98
CA ARG A 305 -1.61 6.14 -1.73
C ARG A 305 -1.90 7.50 -2.33
N VAL A 306 -1.42 8.56 -1.67
CA VAL A 306 -1.49 9.94 -2.18
C VAL A 306 -0.15 10.67 -2.02
N GLY A 307 0.41 11.12 -3.15
CA GLY A 307 1.54 12.03 -3.21
C GLY A 307 1.09 13.49 -3.24
N THR A 308 1.95 14.37 -2.75
CA THR A 308 1.62 15.79 -2.57
C THR A 308 2.80 16.68 -2.93
N ALA A 309 2.50 17.83 -3.55
CA ALA A 309 3.46 18.91 -3.73
C ALA A 309 2.81 20.28 -3.48
N VAL A 310 3.64 21.25 -3.10
CA VAL A 310 3.25 22.64 -2.92
C VAL A 310 4.18 23.56 -3.70
N LEU A 311 3.75 24.78 -4.02
CA LEU A 311 4.63 25.82 -4.51
C LEU A 311 5.22 26.58 -3.33
N GLN A 312 6.52 26.44 -3.11
CA GLN A 312 7.26 27.22 -2.11
C GLN A 312 8.22 28.18 -2.82
N ASN A 313 8.01 29.47 -2.61
CA ASN A 313 8.77 30.53 -3.32
C ASN A 313 8.70 30.40 -4.85
N GLY A 314 7.56 29.97 -5.38
CA GLY A 314 7.35 29.79 -6.82
C GLY A 314 7.96 28.51 -7.41
N THR A 315 8.58 27.67 -6.59
CA THR A 315 9.18 26.39 -7.02
C THR A 315 8.42 25.21 -6.40
N PRO A 316 8.12 24.15 -7.16
CA PRO A 316 7.49 22.96 -6.63
C PRO A 316 8.38 22.28 -5.57
N ARG A 317 7.79 21.99 -4.42
CA ARG A 317 8.35 21.16 -3.36
C ARG A 317 7.49 19.92 -3.18
N LEU A 318 8.05 18.76 -3.45
CA LEU A 318 7.43 17.47 -3.11
C LEU A 318 7.47 17.29 -1.59
N ILE A 319 6.37 16.80 -1.03
CA ILE A 319 6.28 16.41 0.37
C ILE A 319 6.35 14.88 0.40
N SER A 320 7.38 14.32 1.01
CA SER A 320 7.54 12.87 1.11
C SER A 320 6.47 12.24 2.02
N GLY A 321 6.30 10.90 1.91
CA GLY A 321 5.35 10.17 2.74
C GLY A 321 5.62 10.34 4.25
N ASN A 322 6.88 10.36 4.63
CA ASN A 322 7.29 10.63 6.01
C ASN A 322 6.96 12.07 6.47
N GLU A 323 7.23 13.05 5.65
CA GLU A 323 6.93 14.46 5.94
C GLU A 323 5.42 14.69 6.04
N MET A 324 4.64 14.10 5.13
CA MET A 324 3.19 14.20 5.15
C MET A 324 2.59 13.46 6.36
N GLY A 325 3.12 12.29 6.72
CA GLY A 325 2.72 11.57 7.93
C GLY A 325 2.93 12.40 9.21
N ALA A 326 4.06 13.11 9.29
CA ALA A 326 4.35 14.03 10.40
C ALA A 326 3.40 15.25 10.41
N LEU A 327 3.17 15.88 9.25
CA LEU A 327 2.24 17.01 9.12
C LEU A 327 0.80 16.62 9.50
N LEU A 328 0.31 15.48 9.00
CA LEU A 328 -1.04 15.00 9.31
C LEU A 328 -1.20 14.66 10.78
N LEU A 329 -0.22 13.99 11.40
CA LEU A 329 -0.28 13.66 12.82
C LEU A 329 -0.33 14.93 13.68
N ASP A 330 0.55 15.91 13.41
CA ASP A 330 0.54 17.18 14.13
C ASP A 330 -0.79 17.91 13.97
N TYR A 331 -1.28 18.03 12.74
CA TYR A 331 -2.55 18.67 12.44
C TYR A 331 -3.74 18.01 13.14
N ILE A 332 -3.83 16.68 13.08
CA ILE A 332 -4.89 15.90 13.71
C ILE A 332 -4.85 16.08 15.23
N CYS A 333 -3.68 15.95 15.84
CA CYS A 333 -3.53 16.07 17.29
C CYS A 333 -3.88 17.49 17.77
N ARG A 334 -3.29 18.51 17.15
CA ARG A 334 -3.56 19.92 17.45
C ARG A 334 -5.04 20.25 17.33
N THR A 335 -5.63 19.90 16.18
CA THR A 335 -7.04 20.23 15.90
C THR A 335 -7.99 19.52 16.85
N ARG A 336 -7.74 18.23 17.18
CA ARG A 336 -8.56 17.49 18.15
C ARG A 336 -8.48 18.11 19.54
N LEU A 337 -7.32 18.59 19.97
CA LEU A 337 -7.17 19.31 21.25
C LEU A 337 -7.92 20.65 21.24
N GLU A 338 -7.73 21.47 20.21
CA GLU A 338 -8.42 22.77 20.06
C GLU A 338 -9.96 22.62 20.04
N LEU A 339 -10.46 21.55 19.43
CA LEU A 339 -11.89 21.26 19.36
C LEU A 339 -12.42 20.43 20.54
N HIS A 340 -11.58 20.10 21.52
CA HIS A 340 -11.94 19.22 22.65
C HIS A 340 -12.47 17.84 22.20
N LYS A 341 -11.93 17.31 21.10
CA LYS A 341 -12.31 16.01 20.49
C LYS A 341 -11.21 14.94 20.61
N MET A 342 -10.13 15.20 21.34
CA MET A 342 -9.10 14.19 21.58
C MET A 342 -9.67 13.07 22.45
N PRO A 343 -9.63 11.80 22.02
CA PRO A 343 -10.08 10.69 22.84
C PRO A 343 -9.15 10.52 24.06
N LYS A 344 -9.63 9.79 25.05
CA LYS A 344 -8.79 9.41 26.19
C LYS A 344 -7.80 8.33 25.73
N ASN A 345 -6.51 8.48 26.08
CA ASN A 345 -5.43 7.58 25.69
C ASN A 345 -5.37 7.35 24.16
N PRO A 346 -5.23 8.41 23.36
CA PRO A 346 -5.22 8.30 21.90
C PRO A 346 -4.01 7.47 21.40
N VAL A 347 -4.22 6.75 20.30
CA VAL A 347 -3.22 5.89 19.67
C VAL A 347 -2.99 6.33 18.25
N ALA A 348 -1.72 6.49 17.86
CA ALA A 348 -1.28 6.58 16.48
C ALA A 348 -0.35 5.40 16.17
N VAL A 349 -0.29 4.99 14.88
CA VAL A 349 0.47 3.81 14.47
C VAL A 349 1.37 4.16 13.28
N ARG A 350 2.62 3.72 13.32
CA ARG A 350 3.56 3.84 12.19
C ARG A 350 4.31 2.53 11.92
N SER A 351 4.82 2.38 10.70
CA SER A 351 5.74 1.29 10.40
C SER A 351 7.11 1.51 11.08
N ILE A 352 7.86 0.41 11.30
CA ILE A 352 9.22 0.47 11.87
C ILE A 352 10.20 1.28 11.00
N VAL A 353 9.91 1.48 9.71
CA VAL A 353 10.75 2.23 8.77
C VAL A 353 10.24 3.65 8.50
N SER A 354 9.11 4.03 9.09
CA SER A 354 8.58 5.39 9.01
C SER A 354 9.32 6.33 9.97
N THR A 355 9.26 7.63 9.69
CA THR A 355 10.01 8.65 10.43
C THR A 355 9.72 8.66 11.93
N THR A 356 10.79 8.69 12.74
CA THR A 356 10.71 8.84 14.20
C THR A 356 10.36 10.27 14.66
N MET A 357 10.22 11.23 13.74
CA MET A 357 9.68 12.56 14.04
C MET A 357 8.28 12.46 14.64
N THR A 358 7.49 11.49 14.16
CA THR A 358 6.14 11.25 14.69
C THR A 358 6.12 10.76 16.14
N ASP A 359 7.21 10.13 16.63
CA ASP A 359 7.33 9.78 18.03
C ASP A 359 7.46 11.04 18.91
N ALA A 360 8.24 12.03 18.45
CA ALA A 360 8.39 13.31 19.13
C ALA A 360 7.06 14.12 19.11
N ILE A 361 6.35 14.10 17.98
CA ILE A 361 5.02 14.74 17.85
C ILE A 361 4.02 14.06 18.80
N ALA A 362 3.94 12.73 18.78
CA ALA A 362 3.03 11.96 19.63
C ALA A 362 3.29 12.23 21.13
N ALA A 363 4.56 12.23 21.54
CA ALA A 363 4.96 12.56 22.92
C ALA A 363 4.53 13.98 23.33
N HIS A 364 4.65 14.96 22.42
CA HIS A 364 4.21 16.34 22.65
C HIS A 364 2.70 16.44 22.96
N TYR A 365 1.89 15.65 22.24
CA TYR A 365 0.44 15.66 22.39
C TYR A 365 -0.13 14.60 23.35
N GLY A 366 0.73 13.79 23.99
CA GLY A 366 0.30 12.72 24.89
C GLY A 366 -0.40 11.56 24.15
N VAL A 367 0.01 11.28 22.92
CA VAL A 367 -0.48 10.18 22.09
C VAL A 367 0.43 8.97 22.24
N GLU A 368 -0.13 7.78 22.43
CA GLU A 368 0.60 6.52 22.36
C GLU A 368 0.99 6.25 20.91
N MET A 369 2.30 6.22 20.61
CA MET A 369 2.80 5.82 19.30
C MET A 369 3.11 4.32 19.29
N ARG A 370 2.36 3.54 18.52
CA ARG A 370 2.64 2.12 18.28
C ARG A 370 3.46 1.93 17.01
N GLN A 371 4.49 1.08 17.11
CA GLN A 371 5.31 0.66 15.98
C GLN A 371 4.88 -0.72 15.51
N VAL A 372 4.76 -0.90 14.19
CA VAL A 372 4.41 -2.18 13.58
C VAL A 372 5.35 -2.50 12.43
N LEU A 373 5.40 -3.75 12.00
CA LEU A 373 6.13 -4.15 10.78
C LEU A 373 5.59 -3.41 9.55
N THR A 374 6.40 -3.37 8.48
CA THR A 374 5.97 -2.79 7.20
C THR A 374 4.84 -3.63 6.57
N GLY A 375 3.78 -2.95 6.20
CA GLY A 375 2.54 -3.52 5.66
C GLY A 375 1.34 -3.01 6.42
N PHE A 376 0.42 -2.33 5.73
CA PHE A 376 -0.70 -1.62 6.38
C PHE A 376 -1.65 -2.55 7.13
N LYS A 377 -1.65 -3.86 6.79
CA LYS A 377 -2.36 -4.90 7.54
C LYS A 377 -2.03 -4.89 9.04
N TYR A 378 -0.76 -4.60 9.40
CA TYR A 378 -0.36 -4.51 10.81
C TYR A 378 -0.92 -3.25 11.50
N ILE A 379 -1.17 -2.18 10.74
CA ILE A 379 -1.92 -1.02 11.24
C ILE A 379 -3.39 -1.41 11.43
N GLY A 380 -3.98 -2.15 10.47
CA GLY A 380 -5.32 -2.72 10.58
C GLY A 380 -5.49 -3.61 11.81
N GLU A 381 -4.51 -4.47 12.11
CA GLU A 381 -4.49 -5.30 13.33
C GLU A 381 -4.54 -4.45 14.61
N GLN A 382 -3.85 -3.30 14.67
CA GLN A 382 -3.92 -2.41 15.84
C GLN A 382 -5.32 -1.79 16.01
N ILE A 383 -6.01 -1.51 14.91
CA ILE A 383 -7.41 -1.05 14.96
C ILE A 383 -8.30 -2.17 15.51
N ALA A 384 -8.15 -3.39 15.01
CA ALA A 384 -8.91 -4.56 15.48
C ALA A 384 -8.65 -4.85 16.98
N HIS A 385 -7.40 -4.69 17.47
CA HIS A 385 -7.08 -4.81 18.88
C HIS A 385 -7.82 -3.78 19.72
N LEU A 386 -7.85 -2.51 19.29
CA LEU A 386 -8.57 -1.45 20.01
C LEU A 386 -10.09 -1.68 20.01
N GLU A 387 -10.66 -2.26 18.94
CA GLU A 387 -12.06 -2.68 18.89
C GLU A 387 -12.34 -3.81 19.88
N ALA A 388 -11.48 -4.82 19.92
CA ALA A 388 -11.60 -5.93 20.86
C ALA A 388 -11.48 -5.47 22.34
N GLU A 389 -10.69 -4.41 22.60
CA GLU A 389 -10.60 -3.73 23.90
C GLU A 389 -11.86 -2.89 24.21
N GLY A 390 -12.77 -2.67 23.25
CA GLY A 390 -13.94 -1.82 23.38
C GLY A 390 -13.64 -0.31 23.25
N HIS A 391 -12.51 0.04 22.67
CA HIS A 391 -12.01 1.41 22.56
C HIS A 391 -11.55 1.80 21.13
N PRO A 392 -12.38 1.57 20.08
CA PRO A 392 -11.99 1.89 18.69
C PRO A 392 -11.71 3.38 18.47
N GLU A 393 -12.34 4.25 19.26
CA GLU A 393 -12.15 5.71 19.20
C GLU A 393 -10.73 6.17 19.53
N ARG A 394 -9.93 5.32 20.19
CA ARG A 394 -8.53 5.63 20.53
C ARG A 394 -7.64 5.71 19.29
N PHE A 395 -7.95 4.98 18.21
CA PHE A 395 -7.20 5.08 16.96
C PHE A 395 -7.49 6.41 16.27
N ILE A 396 -6.49 7.28 16.17
CA ILE A 396 -6.63 8.60 15.56
C ILE A 396 -5.96 8.72 14.21
N PHE A 397 -4.85 7.98 13.98
CA PHE A 397 -4.07 8.05 12.75
C PHE A 397 -3.12 6.86 12.60
N GLY A 398 -2.92 6.38 11.37
CA GLY A 398 -1.90 5.41 11.02
C GLY A 398 -1.30 5.72 9.66
N PHE A 399 0.01 5.46 9.47
CA PHE A 399 0.66 5.71 8.19
C PHE A 399 1.89 4.84 7.94
N GLU A 400 2.23 4.73 6.66
CA GLU A 400 3.48 4.20 6.15
C GLU A 400 4.23 5.26 5.35
N GLU A 401 5.56 5.19 5.36
CA GLU A 401 6.46 6.09 4.62
C GLU A 401 6.20 6.10 3.11
N SER A 402 5.59 5.02 2.60
CA SER A 402 5.25 4.83 1.20
C SER A 402 3.92 5.48 0.80
N TYR A 403 3.63 6.66 1.36
CA TYR A 403 2.50 7.52 0.99
C TYR A 403 1.10 6.96 1.33
N GLY A 404 1.04 5.99 2.24
CA GLY A 404 -0.20 5.38 2.71
C GLY A 404 -0.61 5.91 4.08
N TYR A 405 -1.85 6.40 4.21
CA TYR A 405 -2.38 7.02 5.42
C TYR A 405 -3.80 6.55 5.70
N LEU A 406 -4.18 6.55 6.97
CA LEU A 406 -5.55 6.30 7.41
C LEU A 406 -5.86 7.12 8.67
N ALA A 407 -7.03 7.73 8.71
CA ALA A 407 -7.63 8.32 9.90
C ALA A 407 -9.00 7.68 10.16
N GLY A 408 -9.24 7.27 11.42
CA GLY A 408 -10.44 6.52 11.79
C GLY A 408 -10.38 5.03 11.40
N GLY A 409 -11.26 4.25 12.02
CA GLY A 409 -11.26 2.78 11.92
C GLY A 409 -12.35 2.20 11.00
N TYR A 410 -12.86 2.95 10.02
CA TYR A 410 -13.94 2.49 9.14
C TYR A 410 -13.48 1.55 8.01
N VAL A 411 -12.17 1.46 7.78
CA VAL A 411 -11.47 0.51 6.88
C VAL A 411 -10.21 -0.02 7.56
N ARG A 412 -9.57 -1.04 6.95
CA ARG A 412 -8.34 -1.67 7.49
C ARG A 412 -7.17 -1.59 6.52
N ASP A 413 -7.27 -0.73 5.53
CA ASP A 413 -6.19 -0.44 4.58
C ASP A 413 -6.01 1.07 4.44
N LYS A 414 -4.92 1.47 3.77
CA LYS A 414 -4.64 2.85 3.39
C LYS A 414 -5.80 3.43 2.59
N ASP A 415 -6.14 4.66 2.86
CA ASP A 415 -7.20 5.35 2.13
C ASP A 415 -6.72 6.71 1.60
N ALA A 416 -6.41 6.76 0.29
CA ALA A 416 -6.01 7.99 -0.35
C ALA A 416 -7.15 9.01 -0.46
N VAL A 417 -8.41 8.59 -0.36
CA VAL A 417 -9.57 9.48 -0.40
C VAL A 417 -9.65 10.29 0.89
N VAL A 418 -9.57 9.62 2.06
CA VAL A 418 -9.54 10.31 3.36
C VAL A 418 -8.27 11.15 3.51
N ALA A 419 -7.14 10.62 3.06
CA ALA A 419 -5.88 11.36 3.13
C ALA A 419 -5.93 12.63 2.25
N SER A 420 -6.44 12.55 1.02
CA SER A 420 -6.62 13.72 0.15
C SER A 420 -7.52 14.78 0.79
N MET A 421 -8.61 14.35 1.43
CA MET A 421 -9.52 15.24 2.15
C MET A 421 -8.81 15.96 3.30
N LEU A 422 -8.11 15.20 4.17
CA LEU A 422 -7.42 15.78 5.32
C LEU A 422 -6.23 16.65 4.93
N ILE A 423 -5.50 16.30 3.87
CA ILE A 423 -4.41 17.12 3.32
C ILE A 423 -4.97 18.47 2.82
N CYS A 424 -6.11 18.46 2.10
CA CYS A 424 -6.76 19.70 1.68
C CYS A 424 -7.28 20.52 2.86
N GLU A 425 -7.88 19.89 3.86
CA GLU A 425 -8.34 20.56 5.08
C GLU A 425 -7.16 21.21 5.82
N MET A 426 -6.07 20.49 6.00
CA MET A 426 -4.84 20.99 6.61
C MET A 426 -4.23 22.15 5.81
N ALA A 427 -4.14 22.00 4.48
CA ALA A 427 -3.64 23.07 3.60
C ALA A 427 -4.52 24.32 3.67
N ALA A 428 -5.84 24.16 3.73
CA ALA A 428 -6.79 25.25 3.94
C ALA A 428 -6.58 25.97 5.27
N TRP A 429 -6.34 25.21 6.34
CA TRP A 429 -6.07 25.77 7.67
C TRP A 429 -4.78 26.58 7.71
N TYR A 430 -3.69 26.06 7.11
CA TYR A 430 -2.41 26.78 7.03
C TYR A 430 -2.50 28.01 6.10
N LYS A 431 -3.22 27.90 4.97
CA LYS A 431 -3.45 29.04 4.07
C LYS A 431 -4.16 30.20 4.79
N GLY A 432 -5.13 29.87 5.67
CA GLY A 432 -5.78 30.87 6.54
C GLY A 432 -4.83 31.59 7.49
N GLN A 433 -3.64 31.05 7.73
CA GLN A 433 -2.58 31.64 8.53
C GLN A 433 -1.46 32.27 7.68
N GLY A 434 -1.63 32.33 6.35
CA GLY A 434 -0.64 32.87 5.41
C GLY A 434 0.53 31.93 5.14
N LYS A 435 0.37 30.62 5.37
CA LYS A 435 1.42 29.59 5.16
C LYS A 435 0.95 28.51 4.20
N ASN A 436 1.90 27.87 3.52
CA ASN A 436 1.69 26.62 2.79
C ASN A 436 2.22 25.41 3.59
N LEU A 437 2.00 24.17 3.10
CA LEU A 437 2.46 22.96 3.81
C LEU A 437 3.97 22.83 3.87
N GLY A 438 4.73 23.42 2.93
CA GLY A 438 6.18 23.45 2.98
C GLY A 438 6.70 24.28 4.15
N GLU A 439 6.11 25.46 4.37
CA GLU A 439 6.42 26.34 5.51
C GLU A 439 5.95 25.74 6.83
N ALA A 440 4.81 25.05 6.83
CA ALA A 440 4.32 24.30 7.99
C ALA A 440 5.29 23.19 8.39
N LEU A 441 5.87 22.48 7.42
CA LEU A 441 6.89 21.46 7.65
C LEU A 441 8.19 22.08 8.21
N ASP A 442 8.58 23.25 7.70
CA ASP A 442 9.75 23.96 8.22
C ASP A 442 9.54 24.38 9.70
N ASP A 443 8.31 24.75 10.10
CA ASP A 443 7.95 24.99 11.51
C ASP A 443 8.09 23.70 12.36
N LEU A 444 7.65 22.55 11.85
CA LEU A 444 7.82 21.27 12.55
C LEU A 444 9.30 20.92 12.73
N TYR A 445 10.13 21.14 11.71
CA TYR A 445 11.58 20.96 11.83
C TYR A 445 12.20 21.92 12.85
N ALA A 446 11.75 23.15 12.90
CA ALA A 446 12.21 24.10 13.91
C ALA A 446 11.83 23.67 15.35
N GLN A 447 10.66 23.04 15.51
CA GLN A 447 10.15 22.61 16.82
C GLN A 447 10.78 21.28 17.30
N TYR A 448 10.89 20.27 16.42
CA TYR A 448 11.28 18.91 16.79
C TYR A 448 12.69 18.52 16.35
N GLY A 449 13.37 19.34 15.54
CA GLY A 449 14.63 19.06 14.88
C GLY A 449 14.43 18.54 13.46
N PHE A 450 15.51 18.53 12.66
CA PHE A 450 15.49 18.08 11.28
C PHE A 450 15.61 16.55 11.22
N TYR A 451 14.61 15.89 10.61
CA TYR A 451 14.58 14.46 10.36
C TYR A 451 14.75 14.20 8.87
N PHE A 452 15.74 13.39 8.53
CA PHE A 452 16.05 12.98 7.18
C PHE A 452 15.75 11.50 6.98
N ASN A 453 14.88 11.19 6.03
CA ASN A 453 14.53 9.82 5.70
C ASN A 453 14.89 9.53 4.24
N LYS A 454 15.63 8.44 4.00
CA LYS A 454 16.06 8.01 2.66
C LYS A 454 15.99 6.50 2.56
N VAL A 455 15.70 6.00 1.36
CA VAL A 455 15.70 4.57 1.05
C VAL A 455 16.62 4.31 -0.13
N ASP A 456 17.57 3.38 0.04
CA ASP A 456 18.34 2.82 -1.06
C ASP A 456 17.91 1.39 -1.34
N SER A 457 17.94 1.01 -2.62
CA SER A 457 17.54 -0.33 -3.06
C SER A 457 18.65 -0.93 -3.91
N TYR A 458 19.13 -2.10 -3.51
CA TYR A 458 20.14 -2.87 -4.23
C TYR A 458 19.48 -4.10 -4.84
N THR A 459 19.58 -4.24 -6.16
CA THR A 459 19.00 -5.37 -6.90
C THR A 459 20.14 -6.32 -7.33
N PHE A 460 19.95 -7.60 -7.10
CA PHE A 460 20.91 -8.65 -7.41
C PHE A 460 20.38 -9.48 -8.60
N PRO A 461 20.75 -9.15 -9.84
CA PRO A 461 20.24 -9.86 -11.02
C PRO A 461 20.83 -11.26 -11.13
N GLY A 462 20.10 -12.16 -11.78
CA GLY A 462 20.52 -13.54 -12.06
C GLY A 462 19.98 -14.57 -11.06
N SER A 463 20.25 -15.85 -11.37
CA SER A 463 19.77 -17.00 -10.59
C SER A 463 20.25 -17.02 -9.15
N ASP A 464 21.41 -16.42 -8.88
CA ASP A 464 22.06 -16.41 -7.56
C ASP A 464 21.65 -15.19 -6.71
N GLY A 465 20.84 -14.30 -7.26
CA GLY A 465 20.46 -13.04 -6.60
C GLY A 465 19.79 -13.23 -5.24
N MET A 466 18.88 -14.20 -5.13
CA MET A 466 18.22 -14.54 -3.86
C MET A 466 19.21 -15.09 -2.83
N ALA A 467 20.14 -15.95 -3.25
CA ALA A 467 21.16 -16.50 -2.36
C ALA A 467 22.12 -15.42 -1.87
N LYS A 468 22.53 -14.50 -2.75
CA LYS A 468 23.37 -13.35 -2.39
C LYS A 468 22.65 -12.44 -1.37
N MET A 469 21.39 -12.13 -1.58
CA MET A 469 20.58 -11.33 -0.66
C MET A 469 20.46 -12.02 0.72
N ALA A 470 20.22 -13.34 0.75
CA ALA A 470 20.16 -14.11 1.99
C ALA A 470 21.51 -14.11 2.74
N ALA A 471 22.62 -14.26 2.03
CA ALA A 471 23.97 -14.18 2.62
C ALA A 471 24.24 -12.80 3.23
N LEU A 472 23.84 -11.71 2.58
CA LEU A 472 23.97 -10.35 3.12
C LEU A 472 23.13 -10.16 4.40
N MET A 473 21.93 -10.70 4.45
CA MET A 473 21.12 -10.66 5.68
C MET A 473 21.73 -11.47 6.82
N GLU A 474 22.37 -12.60 6.51
CA GLU A 474 23.11 -13.39 7.49
C GLU A 474 24.35 -12.63 8.02
N THR A 475 25.09 -11.95 7.13
CA THR A 475 26.20 -11.05 7.53
C THR A 475 25.72 -9.97 8.48
N LEU A 476 24.59 -9.32 8.18
CA LEU A 476 23.99 -8.29 9.03
C LEU A 476 23.61 -8.80 10.43
N ARG A 477 23.31 -10.11 10.58
CA ARG A 477 22.98 -10.72 11.88
C ARG A 477 24.20 -11.19 12.66
N THR A 478 25.20 -11.69 11.96
CA THR A 478 26.35 -12.36 12.59
C THR A 478 27.56 -11.44 12.79
N GLU A 479 27.75 -10.45 11.92
CA GLU A 479 28.85 -9.51 11.95
C GLU A 479 28.39 -8.13 12.43
N LEU A 480 27.89 -8.07 13.69
CA LEU A 480 27.33 -6.84 14.26
C LEU A 480 28.42 -5.75 14.38
N PRO A 481 28.27 -4.59 13.70
CA PRO A 481 29.25 -3.53 13.75
C PRO A 481 29.19 -2.77 15.09
N ILE A 482 30.35 -2.42 15.64
CA ILE A 482 30.45 -1.55 16.82
C ILE A 482 30.11 -0.10 16.45
N ALA A 483 30.41 0.28 15.22
CA ALA A 483 30.13 1.61 14.67
C ALA A 483 29.89 1.55 13.17
N ILE A 484 29.06 2.46 12.64
CA ILE A 484 28.84 2.68 11.20
C ILE A 484 29.23 4.14 10.90
N ALA A 485 30.17 4.36 9.97
CA ALA A 485 30.70 5.69 9.66
C ALA A 485 31.13 6.50 10.91
N SER A 486 31.86 5.87 11.80
CA SER A 486 32.33 6.43 13.07
C SER A 486 31.20 6.75 14.10
N ARG A 487 29.95 6.39 13.82
CA ARG A 487 28.82 6.52 14.74
C ARG A 487 28.67 5.24 15.54
N PRO A 488 28.69 5.29 16.88
CA PRO A 488 28.50 4.09 17.69
C PRO A 488 27.15 3.43 17.39
N VAL A 489 27.14 2.12 17.22
CA VAL A 489 25.91 1.33 17.24
C VAL A 489 25.54 1.06 18.68
N THR A 490 24.53 1.75 19.18
CA THR A 490 24.07 1.67 20.58
C THR A 490 23.01 0.59 20.81
N GLY A 491 22.59 -0.10 19.76
CA GLY A 491 21.65 -1.19 19.83
C GLY A 491 21.30 -1.73 18.47
N HIS A 492 20.73 -2.92 18.45
CA HIS A 492 20.20 -3.54 17.23
C HIS A 492 18.92 -4.30 17.54
N THR A 493 18.13 -4.55 16.49
CA THR A 493 16.94 -5.41 16.58
C THR A 493 16.98 -6.42 15.45
N ASP A 494 16.90 -7.70 15.78
CA ASP A 494 16.62 -8.78 14.86
C ASP A 494 15.12 -9.13 14.97
N TYR A 495 14.35 -8.69 13.99
CA TYR A 495 12.91 -8.94 13.97
C TYR A 495 12.58 -10.41 13.62
N GLU A 496 13.48 -11.15 12.97
CA GLU A 496 13.30 -12.58 12.71
C GLU A 496 13.43 -13.40 13.99
N ALA A 497 14.42 -13.07 14.82
CA ALA A 497 14.60 -13.66 16.14
C ALA A 497 13.62 -13.09 17.19
N GLY A 498 12.91 -12.01 16.88
CA GLY A 498 12.02 -11.31 17.81
C GLY A 498 12.74 -10.62 18.97
N LYS A 499 14.00 -10.22 18.77
CA LYS A 499 14.89 -9.73 19.84
C LYS A 499 15.41 -8.33 19.55
N ARG A 500 15.37 -7.50 20.60
CA ARG A 500 15.96 -6.15 20.63
C ARG A 500 17.07 -6.12 21.68
N TYR A 501 18.23 -5.62 21.31
CA TYR A 501 19.34 -5.34 22.18
C TYR A 501 19.62 -3.84 22.26
N GLU A 502 19.84 -3.33 23.49
CA GLU A 502 20.25 -1.95 23.75
C GLU A 502 21.40 -1.92 24.75
N ASP A 503 22.38 -1.03 24.51
CA ASP A 503 23.52 -0.83 25.41
C ASP A 503 23.02 -0.44 26.82
N GLY A 504 23.44 -1.22 27.81
CA GLY A 504 23.08 -0.99 29.21
C GLY A 504 21.73 -1.56 29.66
N GLU A 505 20.84 -1.95 28.74
CA GLU A 505 19.52 -2.53 29.07
C GLU A 505 19.45 -4.04 28.80
N GLY A 506 20.35 -4.56 27.95
CA GLY A 506 20.37 -5.96 27.56
C GLY A 506 19.36 -6.33 26.48
N GLU A 507 18.93 -7.60 26.44
CA GLU A 507 18.03 -8.15 25.45
C GLU A 507 16.57 -8.13 25.94
N THR A 508 15.67 -7.65 25.05
CA THR A 508 14.23 -7.63 25.30
C THR A 508 13.48 -8.16 24.06
N PRO A 509 12.25 -8.73 24.21
CA PRO A 509 11.44 -9.15 23.07
C PRO A 509 10.91 -7.93 22.30
N THR A 510 10.78 -8.06 20.97
CA THR A 510 10.20 -6.99 20.13
C THR A 510 8.70 -6.85 20.33
N GLY A 511 8.00 -7.94 20.70
CA GLY A 511 6.54 -7.99 20.76
C GLY A 511 5.87 -7.96 19.37
N LEU A 512 6.65 -8.04 18.29
CA LEU A 512 6.17 -8.05 16.91
C LEU A 512 6.31 -9.45 16.28
N PRO A 513 5.52 -9.78 15.24
CA PRO A 513 5.68 -11.01 14.49
C PRO A 513 7.09 -11.15 13.91
N ALA A 514 7.53 -12.39 13.69
CA ALA A 514 8.83 -12.65 13.05
C ALA A 514 8.87 -12.08 11.63
N SER A 515 9.95 -11.38 11.29
CA SER A 515 10.16 -10.78 9.98
C SER A 515 11.65 -10.68 9.67
N ASN A 516 12.05 -11.02 8.46
CA ASN A 516 13.45 -10.93 8.02
C ASN A 516 13.89 -9.46 7.86
N VAL A 517 14.11 -8.77 8.98
CA VAL A 517 14.50 -7.36 9.06
C VAL A 517 15.54 -7.20 10.16
N MET A 518 16.55 -6.38 9.89
CA MET A 518 17.55 -5.93 10.87
C MET A 518 17.51 -4.42 11.03
N GLU A 519 17.57 -3.95 12.27
CA GLU A 519 17.69 -2.53 12.59
C GLU A 519 18.96 -2.29 13.41
N PHE A 520 19.67 -1.20 13.11
CA PHE A 520 20.83 -0.70 13.86
C PHE A 520 20.56 0.72 14.33
N ARG A 521 20.67 0.96 15.63
CA ARG A 521 20.50 2.29 16.23
C ARG A 521 21.84 3.01 16.35
N LEU A 522 21.89 4.24 15.88
CA LEU A 522 23.06 5.11 15.88
C LEU A 522 22.96 6.18 16.99
N GLY A 523 22.60 5.75 18.18
CA GLY A 523 22.35 6.63 19.30
C GLY A 523 21.26 7.67 19.01
N LYS A 524 21.57 8.95 19.27
CA LYS A 524 20.64 10.06 19.04
C LYS A 524 20.58 10.52 17.57
N GLU A 525 21.47 10.03 16.74
CA GLU A 525 21.56 10.43 15.32
C GLU A 525 20.57 9.69 14.43
N GLY A 526 20.00 8.56 14.88
CA GLY A 526 18.96 7.84 14.14
C GLY A 526 19.15 6.35 14.07
N SER A 527 18.66 5.75 12.98
CA SER A 527 18.72 4.31 12.73
C SER A 527 18.90 3.97 11.25
N LEU A 528 19.37 2.75 11.03
CA LEU A 528 19.45 2.08 9.75
C LEU A 528 18.64 0.78 9.81
N VAL A 529 17.71 0.56 8.88
CA VAL A 529 16.94 -0.68 8.79
C VAL A 529 17.24 -1.37 7.47
N ALA A 530 17.63 -2.64 7.50
CA ALA A 530 17.83 -3.50 6.33
C ALA A 530 16.65 -4.46 6.19
N ARG A 531 16.03 -4.48 5.00
CA ARG A 531 14.86 -5.31 4.70
C ARG A 531 14.95 -5.89 3.29
N PRO A 532 15.00 -7.23 3.14
CA PRO A 532 14.92 -7.87 1.84
C PRO A 532 13.49 -7.84 1.30
N SER A 533 13.34 -7.86 -0.03
CA SER A 533 12.07 -8.15 -0.67
C SER A 533 11.74 -9.64 -0.53
N GLY A 534 10.47 -9.95 -0.29
CA GLY A 534 10.01 -11.35 -0.22
C GLY A 534 9.89 -12.03 -1.61
N THR A 535 9.80 -11.24 -2.69
CA THR A 535 9.47 -11.75 -4.03
C THR A 535 10.53 -11.44 -5.09
N GLU A 536 11.42 -10.49 -4.82
CA GLU A 536 12.45 -10.03 -5.75
C GLU A 536 13.82 -10.09 -5.07
N PRO A 537 14.92 -10.35 -5.81
CA PRO A 537 16.28 -10.30 -5.26
C PRO A 537 16.71 -8.84 -5.05
N LYS A 538 16.07 -8.18 -4.10
CA LYS A 538 16.24 -6.76 -3.78
C LYS A 538 16.35 -6.55 -2.28
N LEU A 539 17.42 -5.90 -1.83
CA LEU A 539 17.64 -5.48 -0.44
C LEU A 539 17.45 -3.96 -0.33
N LYS A 540 16.63 -3.53 0.60
CA LYS A 540 16.38 -2.12 0.89
C LYS A 540 17.04 -1.73 2.20
N PHE A 541 17.68 -0.55 2.21
CA PHE A 541 18.18 0.12 3.41
C PHE A 541 17.40 1.40 3.63
N TYR A 542 16.80 1.51 4.81
CA TYR A 542 16.06 2.70 5.25
C TYR A 542 16.91 3.45 6.24
N TYR A 543 17.26 4.69 5.92
CA TYR A 543 18.01 5.60 6.76
C TYR A 543 17.02 6.58 7.40
N SER A 544 16.96 6.60 8.73
CA SER A 544 16.20 7.59 9.49
C SER A 544 17.17 8.36 10.38
N LEU A 545 17.53 9.58 9.96
CA LEU A 545 18.59 10.36 10.60
C LEU A 545 18.02 11.64 11.19
N ARG A 546 18.57 12.06 12.33
CA ARG A 546 18.28 13.35 12.98
C ARG A 546 19.54 14.21 12.94
N ALA A 547 19.39 15.45 12.46
CA ALA A 547 20.49 16.39 12.32
C ALA A 547 20.07 17.84 12.66
N ALA A 548 21.00 18.76 12.62
CA ALA A 548 20.72 20.18 12.79
C ALA A 548 19.98 20.78 11.58
N ASP A 549 20.36 20.33 10.39
CA ASP A 549 19.83 20.81 9.11
C ASP A 549 19.99 19.78 8.00
N ARG A 550 19.41 20.05 6.83
CA ARG A 550 19.48 19.18 5.65
C ARG A 550 20.91 18.90 5.18
N PRO A 551 21.82 19.90 4.98
CA PRO A 551 23.19 19.64 4.56
C PRO A 551 23.94 18.69 5.50
N THR A 552 23.77 18.86 6.81
CA THR A 552 24.37 17.99 7.84
C THR A 552 23.83 16.56 7.74
N ALA A 553 22.51 16.40 7.53
CA ALA A 553 21.87 15.10 7.37
C ALA A 553 22.30 14.39 6.08
N GLU A 554 22.38 15.10 4.96
CA GLU A 554 22.82 14.56 3.66
C GLU A 554 24.28 14.11 3.71
N LYS A 555 25.15 14.86 4.39
CA LYS A 555 26.53 14.46 4.64
C LYS A 555 26.58 13.18 5.48
N ALA A 556 25.83 13.12 6.59
CA ALA A 556 25.77 11.94 7.47
C ALA A 556 25.25 10.72 6.71
N TYR A 557 24.20 10.88 5.90
CA TYR A 557 23.67 9.83 5.04
C TYR A 557 24.76 9.30 4.07
N GLY A 558 25.48 10.19 3.38
CA GLY A 558 26.54 9.80 2.45
C GLY A 558 27.66 8.99 3.12
N GLU A 559 28.08 9.40 4.33
CA GLU A 559 29.07 8.68 5.12
C GLU A 559 28.58 7.30 5.58
N ILE A 560 27.35 7.20 6.08
CA ILE A 560 26.74 5.94 6.52
C ILE A 560 26.54 5.00 5.35
N LYS A 561 26.03 5.50 4.22
CA LYS A 561 25.85 4.72 2.99
C LYS A 561 27.17 4.11 2.52
N ALA A 562 28.22 4.92 2.37
CA ALA A 562 29.52 4.44 1.96
C ALA A 562 30.10 3.37 2.91
N SER A 563 29.92 3.56 4.22
CA SER A 563 30.34 2.58 5.22
C SER A 563 29.58 1.25 5.14
N VAL A 564 28.28 1.30 4.84
CA VAL A 564 27.42 0.10 4.64
C VAL A 564 27.82 -0.62 3.35
N GLU A 565 28.03 0.11 2.27
CA GLU A 565 28.47 -0.44 0.98
C GLU A 565 29.83 -1.14 1.11
N ASP A 566 30.80 -0.51 1.79
CA ASP A 566 32.12 -1.10 2.06
C ASP A 566 32.02 -2.36 2.96
N TRP A 567 31.22 -2.29 4.06
CA TRP A 567 31.01 -3.41 4.97
C TRP A 567 30.40 -4.64 4.27
N LEU A 568 29.44 -4.44 3.38
CA LEU A 568 28.68 -5.49 2.72
C LEU A 568 29.18 -5.85 1.31
N GLY A 569 30.15 -5.11 0.78
CA GLY A 569 30.67 -5.30 -0.59
C GLY A 569 29.61 -5.04 -1.67
N LEU A 570 28.81 -3.97 -1.50
CA LEU A 570 27.72 -3.55 -2.39
C LEU A 570 28.20 -2.61 -3.51
#